data_030f5da67a655bac14a27bc1036379ab
#
_entry.id   030f5da67a655bac14a27bc1036379ab
#
_cell.length_a   1.000
_cell.length_b   1.000
_cell.length_c   1.000
_cell.angle_alpha   90.00
_cell.angle_beta   90.00
_cell.angle_gamma   90.00
#
_symmetry.space_group_name_H-M   'P 1'
#
loop_
_entity.id
_entity.type
_entity.pdbx_description
1 polymer ?
#
loop_
_entity_poly.entity_id
_entity_poly.type
_entity_poly.pdbx_seq_one_letter_code
_entity_poly.pdbx_strand_id
1 'polypeptide(L)'
;TKVIKIASDITASYIQRKAQEAIASALDKALATIEFTPEGNILSANQNFLTTIGYSLKDIVGKHHKMFCTEVFYEKNPRFWNELAQGQFKSGKFKRIAADGSEIWLEATYNPILDSKGSVIKIIKFASNITDRINNNSAVTEAAAIAYKSAVATAQTAKKGSEILQSSVANSDAIVSQVLKSVDLIKNLNEQSAVIGSIVSTISSIADQTNLLALNAAIEAARAGEYGRGFAVVADEVRQLAASTSSSTNEIATVVKNNQELTNDISRQITSVSDSSEQGRELIANVSEVIKEIERGADIVSQTVAELNT
;
A
#
# COMPACT_ATOMS: atom_id res chain seq x y z
N THR A 1 9.36 -2.41 -103.82
CA THR A 1 9.31 -3.03 -102.54
C THR A 1 8.39 -2.18 -101.63
N LYS A 2 7.23 -2.72 -101.12
CA LYS A 2 6.35 -2.09 -100.19
C LYS A 2 6.82 -2.47 -98.75
N VAL A 3 7.11 -1.51 -97.95
CA VAL A 3 7.38 -1.73 -96.52
C VAL A 3 6.06 -1.52 -95.77
N ILE A 4 5.59 -2.52 -94.99
CA ILE A 4 4.42 -2.44 -94.15
C ILE A 4 4.95 -2.34 -92.70
N LYS A 5 4.60 -1.27 -91.98
CA LYS A 5 4.88 -1.11 -90.56
C LYS A 5 3.63 -1.45 -89.76
N ILE A 6 3.74 -2.48 -88.92
CA ILE A 6 2.70 -2.84 -87.95
C ILE A 6 3.13 -2.35 -86.62
N ALA A 7 2.33 -1.53 -85.99
CA ALA A 7 2.55 -1.06 -84.63
C ALA A 7 1.32 -1.37 -83.78
N SER A 8 1.57 -1.79 -82.50
CA SER A 8 0.52 -2.00 -81.50
C SER A 8 0.74 -0.99 -80.37
N ASP A 9 -0.34 -0.36 -79.91
CA ASP A 9 -0.30 0.49 -78.74
C ASP A 9 -0.29 -0.39 -77.48
N ILE A 10 0.81 -0.31 -76.74
CA ILE A 10 1.01 -1.07 -75.51
C ILE A 10 0.95 -0.17 -74.27
N THR A 11 0.51 1.11 -74.35
CA THR A 11 0.54 2.10 -73.33
C THR A 11 -0.25 1.63 -72.04
N ALA A 12 -1.46 1.15 -72.25
CA ALA A 12 -2.31 0.70 -71.15
C ALA A 12 -1.70 -0.49 -70.41
N SER A 13 -1.18 -1.50 -71.17
CA SER A 13 -0.55 -2.66 -70.56
C SER A 13 0.78 -2.31 -69.83
N TYR A 14 1.53 -1.35 -70.38
CA TYR A 14 2.74 -0.83 -69.74
C TYR A 14 2.43 -0.10 -68.43
N ILE A 15 1.42 0.79 -68.42
CA ILE A 15 0.99 1.51 -67.20
C ILE A 15 0.51 0.53 -66.14
N GLN A 16 -0.34 -0.44 -66.51
CA GLN A 16 -0.83 -1.46 -65.60
C GLN A 16 0.32 -2.29 -65.00
N ARG A 17 1.27 -2.73 -65.80
CA ARG A 17 2.46 -3.46 -65.31
C ARG A 17 3.29 -2.62 -64.36
N LYS A 18 3.53 -1.33 -64.66
CA LYS A 18 4.27 -0.42 -63.81
C LYS A 18 3.57 -0.20 -62.44
N ALA A 19 2.25 -0.08 -62.44
CA ALA A 19 1.47 0.01 -61.20
C ALA A 19 1.59 -1.27 -60.35
N GLN A 20 1.53 -2.46 -60.97
CA GLN A 20 1.72 -3.73 -60.26
C GLN A 20 3.14 -3.89 -59.69
N GLU A 21 4.19 -3.51 -60.47
CA GLU A 21 5.57 -3.52 -60.00
C GLU A 21 5.77 -2.57 -58.80
N ALA A 22 5.13 -1.40 -58.84
CA ALA A 22 5.20 -0.44 -57.72
C ALA A 22 4.53 -0.97 -56.43
N ILE A 23 3.35 -1.60 -56.55
CA ILE A 23 2.65 -2.23 -55.43
C ILE A 23 3.48 -3.37 -54.86
N ALA A 24 4.00 -4.27 -55.70
CA ALA A 24 4.86 -5.38 -55.26
C ALA A 24 6.11 -4.88 -54.52
N SER A 25 6.76 -3.82 -55.04
CA SER A 25 7.91 -3.19 -54.38
C SER A 25 7.57 -2.55 -53.03
N ALA A 26 6.39 -1.93 -52.90
CA ALA A 26 5.93 -1.37 -51.64
C ALA A 26 5.68 -2.44 -50.56
N LEU A 27 5.02 -3.54 -50.97
CA LEU A 27 4.80 -4.69 -50.06
C LEU A 27 6.12 -5.34 -49.65
N ASP A 28 7.06 -5.49 -50.57
CA ASP A 28 8.37 -6.10 -50.32
C ASP A 28 9.20 -5.26 -49.34
N LYS A 29 9.08 -3.93 -49.40
CA LYS A 29 9.73 -3.02 -48.41
C LYS A 29 9.06 -3.01 -47.04
N ALA A 30 7.74 -3.20 -46.97
CA ALA A 30 6.96 -3.06 -45.75
C ALA A 30 6.86 -4.35 -44.93
N LEU A 31 6.84 -5.52 -45.59
CA LEU A 31 6.56 -6.81 -44.97
C LEU A 31 7.73 -7.79 -45.11
N ALA A 32 7.84 -8.68 -44.17
CA ALA A 32 8.67 -9.87 -44.29
C ALA A 32 7.98 -10.86 -45.26
N THR A 33 8.63 -11.15 -46.37
CA THR A 33 8.06 -11.99 -47.47
C THR A 33 8.93 -13.21 -47.69
N ILE A 34 8.29 -14.39 -47.82
CA ILE A 34 8.96 -15.65 -48.16
C ILE A 34 8.03 -16.46 -49.07
N GLU A 35 8.63 -17.10 -50.07
CA GLU A 35 7.94 -17.93 -51.07
C GLU A 35 8.27 -19.41 -50.85
N PHE A 36 7.28 -20.26 -51.10
CA PHE A 36 7.40 -21.72 -50.95
C PHE A 36 6.81 -22.46 -52.16
N THR A 37 7.29 -23.66 -52.40
CA THR A 37 6.60 -24.64 -53.24
C THR A 37 5.28 -25.06 -52.58
N PRO A 38 4.32 -25.67 -53.26
CA PRO A 38 3.08 -26.21 -52.68
C PRO A 38 3.34 -27.21 -51.55
N GLU A 39 4.50 -27.88 -51.52
CA GLU A 39 4.94 -28.83 -50.49
C GLU A 39 5.61 -28.14 -49.29
N GLY A 40 5.89 -26.83 -49.38
CA GLY A 40 6.48 -26.05 -48.28
C GLY A 40 8.00 -25.92 -48.31
N ASN A 41 8.65 -26.19 -49.43
CA ASN A 41 10.09 -25.93 -49.59
C ASN A 41 10.29 -24.46 -49.98
N ILE A 42 11.30 -23.83 -49.40
CA ILE A 42 11.58 -22.41 -49.56
C ILE A 42 12.17 -22.13 -50.94
N LEU A 43 11.55 -21.21 -51.69
CA LEU A 43 11.99 -20.75 -53.00
C LEU A 43 12.83 -19.47 -52.91
N SER A 44 12.30 -18.48 -52.18
CA SER A 44 12.97 -17.19 -51.98
C SER A 44 12.47 -16.51 -50.70
N ALA A 45 13.20 -15.49 -50.23
CA ALA A 45 12.78 -14.61 -49.17
C ALA A 45 13.39 -13.21 -49.33
N ASN A 46 12.66 -12.16 -48.91
CA ASN A 46 13.20 -10.82 -48.93
C ASN A 46 14.07 -10.53 -47.71
N GLN A 47 14.76 -9.38 -47.77
CA GLN A 47 15.68 -8.98 -46.71
C GLN A 47 14.96 -8.80 -45.34
N ASN A 48 13.72 -8.31 -45.36
CA ASN A 48 12.92 -8.15 -44.14
C ASN A 48 12.69 -9.49 -43.41
N PHE A 49 12.34 -10.54 -44.19
CA PHE A 49 12.17 -11.87 -43.64
C PHE A 49 13.49 -12.42 -43.08
N LEU A 50 14.58 -12.30 -43.88
CA LEU A 50 15.91 -12.78 -43.48
C LEU A 50 16.39 -12.11 -42.19
N THR A 51 16.23 -10.79 -42.12
CA THR A 51 16.56 -10.02 -40.90
C THR A 51 15.71 -10.46 -39.70
N THR A 52 14.41 -10.66 -39.89
CA THR A 52 13.47 -11.07 -38.82
C THR A 52 13.79 -12.45 -38.26
N ILE A 53 14.18 -13.41 -39.15
CA ILE A 53 14.43 -14.81 -38.73
C ILE A 53 15.90 -15.09 -38.44
N GLY A 54 16.81 -14.16 -38.80
CA GLY A 54 18.24 -14.26 -38.51
C GLY A 54 19.03 -15.24 -39.40
N TYR A 55 18.45 -15.71 -40.52
CA TYR A 55 19.12 -16.60 -41.45
C TYR A 55 19.59 -15.85 -42.72
N SER A 56 20.61 -16.35 -43.39
CA SER A 56 20.92 -15.92 -44.74
C SER A 56 20.06 -16.68 -45.80
N LEU A 57 19.85 -16.07 -46.95
CA LEU A 57 19.07 -16.72 -48.01
C LEU A 57 19.65 -18.10 -48.41
N LYS A 58 20.97 -18.22 -48.45
CA LYS A 58 21.68 -19.48 -48.77
C LYS A 58 21.41 -20.60 -47.80
N ASP A 59 21.15 -20.23 -46.53
CA ASP A 59 20.93 -21.21 -45.47
C ASP A 59 19.50 -21.79 -45.49
N ILE A 60 18.56 -21.12 -46.15
CA ILE A 60 17.14 -21.51 -46.12
C ILE A 60 16.58 -22.02 -47.46
N VAL A 61 17.07 -21.54 -48.58
CA VAL A 61 16.57 -21.96 -49.92
C VAL A 61 16.69 -23.48 -50.07
N GLY A 62 15.61 -24.09 -50.55
CA GLY A 62 15.48 -25.53 -50.75
C GLY A 62 15.14 -26.30 -49.47
N LYS A 63 15.27 -25.71 -48.29
CA LYS A 63 14.84 -26.33 -47.05
C LYS A 63 13.34 -26.20 -46.86
N HIS A 64 12.76 -27.11 -46.06
CA HIS A 64 11.35 -27.09 -45.75
C HIS A 64 11.05 -26.10 -44.63
N HIS A 65 9.91 -25.41 -44.69
CA HIS A 65 9.38 -24.46 -43.70
C HIS A 65 9.46 -24.95 -42.26
N LYS A 66 9.41 -26.26 -42.02
CA LYS A 66 9.46 -26.81 -40.63
C LYS A 66 10.73 -26.42 -39.87
N MET A 67 11.80 -25.99 -40.54
CA MET A 67 13.02 -25.50 -39.89
C MET A 67 12.78 -24.28 -38.99
N PHE A 68 11.70 -23.51 -39.24
CA PHE A 68 11.31 -22.36 -38.42
C PHE A 68 10.25 -22.70 -37.35
N CYS A 69 9.82 -23.96 -37.27
CA CYS A 69 8.68 -24.37 -36.44
C CYS A 69 9.11 -25.29 -35.31
N THR A 70 8.36 -25.24 -34.20
CA THR A 70 8.44 -26.30 -33.19
C THR A 70 7.72 -27.57 -33.71
N GLU A 71 8.06 -28.74 -33.16
CA GLU A 71 7.36 -30.02 -33.49
C GLU A 71 5.85 -29.90 -33.23
N VAL A 72 5.45 -29.26 -32.12
CA VAL A 72 4.04 -29.01 -31.75
C VAL A 72 3.23 -28.30 -32.85
N PHE A 73 3.87 -27.48 -33.67
CA PHE A 73 3.13 -26.79 -34.75
C PHE A 73 2.54 -27.79 -35.75
N TYR A 74 3.33 -28.77 -36.20
CA TYR A 74 2.88 -29.75 -37.17
C TYR A 74 2.00 -30.86 -36.58
N GLU A 75 2.15 -31.16 -35.31
CA GLU A 75 1.22 -32.03 -34.57
C GLU A 75 -0.20 -31.43 -34.54
N LYS A 76 -0.29 -30.13 -34.28
CA LYS A 76 -1.57 -29.41 -34.27
C LYS A 76 -2.10 -29.09 -35.69
N ASN A 77 -1.25 -29.07 -36.69
CA ASN A 77 -1.58 -28.67 -38.05
C ASN A 77 -1.05 -29.69 -39.13
N PRO A 78 -1.43 -30.97 -39.05
CA PRO A 78 -0.84 -32.01 -39.88
C PRO A 78 -1.14 -31.83 -41.39
N ARG A 79 -2.21 -31.14 -41.74
CA ARG A 79 -2.63 -30.88 -43.16
C ARG A 79 -2.29 -29.48 -43.64
N PHE A 80 -1.45 -28.73 -42.95
CA PHE A 80 -1.17 -27.31 -43.20
C PHE A 80 -0.78 -27.06 -44.68
N TRP A 81 0.21 -27.77 -45.20
CA TRP A 81 0.65 -27.64 -46.60
C TRP A 81 -0.33 -28.26 -47.61
N ASN A 82 -1.00 -29.35 -47.27
CA ASN A 82 -2.02 -29.95 -48.15
C ASN A 82 -3.18 -29.00 -48.39
N GLU A 83 -3.63 -28.28 -47.39
CA GLU A 83 -4.73 -27.30 -47.52
C GLU A 83 -4.28 -26.08 -48.33
N LEU A 84 -3.04 -25.62 -48.16
CA LEU A 84 -2.45 -24.55 -48.96
C LEU A 84 -2.29 -24.99 -50.43
N ALA A 85 -1.85 -26.22 -50.69
CA ALA A 85 -1.73 -26.78 -52.04
C ALA A 85 -3.11 -26.95 -52.76
N GLN A 86 -4.21 -27.02 -51.97
CA GLN A 86 -5.57 -27.03 -52.50
C GLN A 86 -6.15 -25.61 -52.69
N GLY A 87 -5.34 -24.55 -52.52
CA GLY A 87 -5.76 -23.17 -52.72
C GLY A 87 -6.38 -22.51 -51.49
N GLN A 88 -6.39 -23.17 -50.30
CA GLN A 88 -6.87 -22.56 -49.08
C GLN A 88 -5.81 -21.63 -48.50
N PHE A 89 -6.13 -20.35 -48.30
CA PHE A 89 -5.21 -19.44 -47.63
C PHE A 89 -5.24 -19.65 -46.11
N LYS A 90 -4.16 -19.29 -45.42
CA LYS A 90 -4.05 -19.33 -43.94
C LYS A 90 -3.64 -17.98 -43.40
N SER A 91 -4.22 -17.58 -42.29
CA SER A 91 -3.84 -16.37 -41.59
C SER A 91 -3.83 -16.59 -40.10
N GLY A 92 -3.02 -15.83 -39.35
CA GLY A 92 -2.96 -15.91 -37.89
C GLY A 92 -1.64 -15.46 -37.32
N LYS A 93 -1.51 -15.71 -36.00
CA LYS A 93 -0.29 -15.47 -35.27
C LYS A 93 0.48 -16.79 -35.13
N PHE A 94 1.71 -16.80 -35.57
CA PHE A 94 2.53 -18.00 -35.62
C PHE A 94 3.81 -17.83 -34.82
N LYS A 95 4.03 -18.71 -33.86
CA LYS A 95 5.30 -18.81 -33.16
C LYS A 95 6.33 -19.48 -34.05
N ARG A 96 7.51 -18.90 -34.18
CA ARG A 96 8.62 -19.41 -34.99
C ARG A 96 9.92 -19.36 -34.20
N ILE A 97 10.88 -20.13 -34.68
CA ILE A 97 12.24 -20.19 -34.10
C ILE A 97 13.20 -19.51 -35.05
N ALA A 98 13.89 -18.50 -34.58
CA ALA A 98 14.94 -17.79 -35.30
C ALA A 98 16.25 -18.58 -35.33
N ALA A 99 17.24 -18.10 -36.11
CA ALA A 99 18.53 -18.77 -36.28
C ALA A 99 19.34 -18.91 -34.98
N ASP A 100 19.18 -17.99 -34.01
CA ASP A 100 19.81 -18.00 -32.71
C ASP A 100 19.06 -18.87 -31.67
N GLY A 101 17.97 -19.52 -32.09
CA GLY A 101 17.11 -20.32 -31.23
C GLY A 101 16.06 -19.54 -30.48
N SER A 102 15.99 -18.21 -30.61
CA SER A 102 14.98 -17.39 -29.98
C SER A 102 13.59 -17.60 -30.56
N GLU A 103 12.57 -17.47 -29.72
CA GLU A 103 11.18 -17.54 -30.14
C GLU A 103 10.71 -16.18 -30.65
N ILE A 104 10.16 -16.15 -31.84
CA ILE A 104 9.55 -14.97 -32.46
C ILE A 104 8.09 -15.22 -32.80
N TRP A 105 7.28 -14.17 -32.74
CA TRP A 105 5.89 -14.21 -33.14
C TRP A 105 5.69 -13.43 -34.43
N LEU A 106 5.14 -14.12 -35.42
CA LEU A 106 4.81 -13.54 -36.70
C LEU A 106 3.29 -13.50 -36.88
N GLU A 107 2.73 -12.34 -37.14
CA GLU A 107 1.38 -12.21 -37.68
C GLU A 107 1.50 -12.35 -39.21
N ALA A 108 0.91 -13.37 -39.76
CA ALA A 108 1.19 -13.74 -41.13
C ALA A 108 -0.01 -14.29 -41.90
N THR A 109 0.05 -14.13 -43.22
CA THR A 109 -0.84 -14.78 -44.17
C THR A 109 -0.03 -15.65 -45.16
N TYR A 110 -0.54 -16.83 -45.50
CA TYR A 110 0.00 -17.74 -46.50
C TYR A 110 -0.99 -17.77 -47.66
N ASN A 111 -0.56 -17.31 -48.83
CA ASN A 111 -1.41 -17.04 -49.97
C ASN A 111 -1.00 -17.95 -51.16
N PRO A 112 -1.82 -18.96 -51.49
CA PRO A 112 -1.58 -19.77 -52.70
C PRO A 112 -1.71 -18.93 -53.98
N ILE A 113 -0.73 -19.06 -54.85
CA ILE A 113 -0.73 -18.44 -56.20
C ILE A 113 -1.05 -19.51 -57.23
N LEU A 114 -2.07 -19.25 -58.02
CA LEU A 114 -2.57 -20.19 -59.02
C LEU A 114 -2.08 -19.85 -60.43
N ASP A 115 -1.92 -20.86 -61.25
CA ASP A 115 -1.71 -20.70 -62.68
C ASP A 115 -3.03 -20.47 -63.44
N SER A 116 -2.97 -20.34 -64.75
CA SER A 116 -4.15 -20.14 -65.61
C SER A 116 -5.10 -21.35 -65.63
N LYS A 117 -4.68 -22.52 -65.12
CA LYS A 117 -5.46 -23.76 -65.04
C LYS A 117 -6.06 -23.98 -63.63
N GLY A 118 -5.81 -23.06 -62.69
CA GLY A 118 -6.29 -23.16 -61.33
C GLY A 118 -5.42 -24.04 -60.43
N SER A 119 -4.22 -24.45 -60.84
CA SER A 119 -3.29 -25.21 -60.03
C SER A 119 -2.40 -24.29 -59.21
N VAL A 120 -2.15 -24.62 -57.95
CA VAL A 120 -1.24 -23.85 -57.10
C VAL A 120 0.21 -24.08 -57.52
N ILE A 121 0.88 -23.00 -57.94
CA ILE A 121 2.28 -23.03 -58.40
C ILE A 121 3.29 -22.63 -57.35
N LYS A 122 2.88 -21.78 -56.38
CA LYS A 122 3.67 -21.37 -55.21
C LYS A 122 2.79 -20.79 -54.13
N ILE A 123 3.32 -20.66 -52.94
CA ILE A 123 2.68 -20.01 -51.80
C ILE A 123 3.55 -18.83 -51.38
N ILE A 124 2.95 -17.63 -51.26
CA ILE A 124 3.61 -16.44 -50.78
C ILE A 124 3.12 -16.16 -49.36
N LYS A 125 4.05 -16.09 -48.40
CA LYS A 125 3.78 -15.65 -47.04
C LYS A 125 4.17 -14.20 -46.90
N PHE A 126 3.22 -13.39 -46.41
CA PHE A 126 3.49 -12.05 -45.87
C PHE A 126 3.44 -12.10 -44.35
N ALA A 127 4.39 -11.48 -43.69
CA ALA A 127 4.47 -11.51 -42.21
C ALA A 127 4.95 -10.19 -41.65
N SER A 128 4.47 -9.89 -40.45
CA SER A 128 4.98 -8.84 -39.58
C SER A 128 5.48 -9.46 -38.26
N ASN A 129 6.64 -9.00 -37.79
CA ASN A 129 7.13 -9.41 -36.48
C ASN A 129 6.33 -8.68 -35.41
N ILE A 130 5.67 -9.45 -34.56
CA ILE A 130 4.85 -8.95 -33.44
C ILE A 130 5.39 -9.39 -32.08
N THR A 131 6.66 -9.84 -32.02
CA THR A 131 7.27 -10.36 -30.80
C THR A 131 7.23 -9.34 -29.66
N ASP A 132 7.66 -8.11 -29.96
CA ASP A 132 7.65 -7.03 -28.95
C ASP A 132 6.23 -6.72 -28.49
N ARG A 133 5.25 -6.74 -29.39
CA ARG A 133 3.83 -6.52 -29.04
C ARG A 133 3.30 -7.61 -28.10
N ILE A 134 3.65 -8.87 -28.36
CA ILE A 134 3.24 -10.01 -27.51
C ILE A 134 3.93 -9.92 -26.14
N ASN A 135 5.24 -9.65 -26.12
CA ASN A 135 6.01 -9.54 -24.88
C ASN A 135 5.53 -8.37 -24.02
N ASN A 136 5.29 -7.21 -24.64
CA ASN A 136 4.76 -6.04 -23.93
C ASN A 136 3.36 -6.31 -23.37
N ASN A 137 2.47 -6.94 -24.12
CA ASN A 137 1.15 -7.30 -23.61
C ASN A 137 1.24 -8.27 -22.42
N SER A 138 2.13 -9.26 -22.48
CA SER A 138 2.34 -10.19 -21.36
C SER A 138 2.87 -9.46 -20.13
N ALA A 139 3.85 -8.56 -20.30
CA ALA A 139 4.41 -7.77 -19.20
C ALA A 139 3.35 -6.83 -18.57
N VAL A 140 2.49 -6.20 -19.40
CA VAL A 140 1.38 -5.37 -18.91
C VAL A 140 0.38 -6.20 -18.11
N THR A 141 0.02 -7.39 -18.59
CA THR A 141 -0.92 -8.28 -17.89
C THR A 141 -0.34 -8.74 -16.55
N GLU A 142 0.94 -9.09 -16.50
CA GLU A 142 1.62 -9.49 -15.26
C GLU A 142 1.70 -8.32 -14.28
N ALA A 143 2.09 -7.14 -14.75
CA ALA A 143 2.14 -5.93 -13.91
C ALA A 143 0.75 -5.58 -13.36
N ALA A 144 -0.31 -5.70 -14.16
CA ALA A 144 -1.68 -5.51 -13.74
C ALA A 144 -2.09 -6.51 -12.64
N ALA A 145 -1.75 -7.80 -12.79
CA ALA A 145 -2.05 -8.81 -11.78
C ALA A 145 -1.33 -8.53 -10.42
N ILE A 146 -0.07 -8.07 -10.48
CA ILE A 146 0.68 -7.66 -9.30
C ILE A 146 0.04 -6.43 -8.64
N ALA A 147 -0.33 -5.42 -9.43
CA ALA A 147 -0.97 -4.21 -8.95
C ALA A 147 -2.31 -4.50 -8.26
N TYR A 148 -3.15 -5.35 -8.85
CA TYR A 148 -4.40 -5.82 -8.26
C TYR A 148 -4.19 -6.48 -6.90
N LYS A 149 -3.27 -7.46 -6.83
CA LYS A 149 -2.94 -8.16 -5.59
C LYS A 149 -2.45 -7.20 -4.50
N SER A 150 -1.60 -6.24 -4.88
CA SER A 150 -1.09 -5.22 -3.97
C SER A 150 -2.21 -4.31 -3.46
N ALA A 151 -3.12 -3.87 -4.33
CA ALA A 151 -4.27 -3.04 -3.97
C ALA A 151 -5.19 -3.77 -2.97
N VAL A 152 -5.54 -5.03 -3.21
CA VAL A 152 -6.35 -5.83 -2.29
C VAL A 152 -5.68 -5.96 -0.91
N ALA A 153 -4.37 -6.23 -0.87
CA ALA A 153 -3.62 -6.32 0.39
C ALA A 153 -3.57 -4.98 1.12
N THR A 154 -3.44 -3.87 0.38
CA THR A 154 -3.46 -2.50 0.93
C THR A 154 -4.81 -2.16 1.54
N ALA A 155 -5.92 -2.46 0.86
CA ALA A 155 -7.27 -2.26 1.38
C ALA A 155 -7.51 -3.06 2.68
N GLN A 156 -7.07 -4.33 2.73
CA GLN A 156 -7.16 -5.14 3.94
C GLN A 156 -6.34 -4.55 5.11
N THR A 157 -5.16 -4.03 4.81
CA THR A 157 -4.30 -3.40 5.82
C THR A 157 -4.92 -2.10 6.32
N ALA A 158 -5.48 -1.27 5.45
CA ALA A 158 -6.20 -0.06 5.78
C ALA A 158 -7.41 -0.36 6.69
N LYS A 159 -8.19 -1.39 6.37
CA LYS A 159 -9.32 -1.83 7.19
C LYS A 159 -8.88 -2.23 8.61
N LYS A 160 -7.81 -3.03 8.74
CA LYS A 160 -7.25 -3.36 10.06
C LYS A 160 -6.77 -2.12 10.81
N GLY A 161 -6.14 -1.18 10.11
CA GLY A 161 -5.75 0.12 10.68
C GLY A 161 -6.95 0.89 11.24
N SER A 162 -8.06 0.92 10.51
CA SER A 162 -9.31 1.55 10.96
C SER A 162 -9.87 0.91 12.24
N GLU A 163 -9.85 -0.42 12.34
CA GLU A 163 -10.29 -1.16 13.54
C GLU A 163 -9.41 -0.81 14.76
N ILE A 164 -8.09 -0.71 14.56
CA ILE A 164 -7.14 -0.31 15.63
C ILE A 164 -7.42 1.14 16.08
N LEU A 165 -7.65 2.06 15.15
CA LEU A 165 -7.98 3.45 15.49
C LEU A 165 -9.30 3.55 16.25
N GLN A 166 -10.31 2.80 15.90
CA GLN A 166 -11.58 2.76 16.64
C GLN A 166 -11.38 2.28 18.08
N SER A 167 -10.54 1.25 18.27
CA SER A 167 -10.16 0.78 19.63
C SER A 167 -9.37 1.84 20.38
N SER A 168 -8.53 2.62 19.71
CA SER A 168 -7.75 3.70 20.31
C SER A 168 -8.64 4.87 20.78
N VAL A 169 -9.68 5.21 20.02
CA VAL A 169 -10.71 6.19 20.44
C VAL A 169 -11.39 5.72 21.73
N ALA A 170 -11.88 4.48 21.75
CA ALA A 170 -12.53 3.93 22.94
C ALA A 170 -11.61 3.95 24.19
N ASN A 171 -10.32 3.67 24.00
CA ASN A 171 -9.33 3.75 25.09
C ASN A 171 -9.12 5.20 25.57
N SER A 172 -9.06 6.17 24.66
CA SER A 172 -8.97 7.59 25.02
C SER A 172 -10.20 8.06 25.79
N ASP A 173 -11.40 7.64 25.40
CA ASP A 173 -12.63 7.94 26.14
C ASP A 173 -12.62 7.34 27.55
N ALA A 174 -12.09 6.13 27.70
CA ALA A 174 -11.91 5.50 29.01
C ALA A 174 -10.92 6.28 29.91
N ILE A 175 -9.81 6.79 29.33
CA ILE A 175 -8.83 7.62 30.04
C ILE A 175 -9.50 8.90 30.53
N VAL A 176 -10.24 9.62 29.68
CA VAL A 176 -10.97 10.84 30.06
C VAL A 176 -11.95 10.55 31.21
N SER A 177 -12.69 9.45 31.14
CA SER A 177 -13.60 9.04 32.23
C SER A 177 -12.86 8.78 33.54
N GLN A 178 -11.69 8.15 33.49
CA GLN A 178 -10.88 7.89 34.70
C GLN A 178 -10.28 9.17 35.26
N VAL A 179 -9.87 10.09 34.42
CA VAL A 179 -9.39 11.43 34.79
C VAL A 179 -10.46 12.19 35.57
N LEU A 180 -11.71 12.22 35.09
CA LEU A 180 -12.82 12.88 35.79
C LEU A 180 -13.05 12.29 37.19
N LYS A 181 -13.02 10.96 37.33
CA LYS A 181 -13.11 10.31 38.66
C LYS A 181 -11.96 10.69 39.57
N SER A 182 -10.76 10.82 39.03
CA SER A 182 -9.58 11.21 39.81
C SER A 182 -9.69 12.66 40.30
N VAL A 183 -10.24 13.56 39.47
CA VAL A 183 -10.53 14.96 39.87
C VAL A 183 -11.47 15.00 41.07
N ASP A 184 -12.56 14.22 41.08
CA ASP A 184 -13.52 14.16 42.17
C ASP A 184 -12.86 13.62 43.45
N LEU A 185 -12.01 12.60 43.36
CA LEU A 185 -11.29 12.05 44.50
C LEU A 185 -10.33 13.08 45.14
N ILE A 186 -9.62 13.84 44.32
CA ILE A 186 -8.70 14.88 44.80
C ILE A 186 -9.46 16.02 45.44
N LYS A 187 -10.60 16.43 44.89
CA LYS A 187 -11.47 17.43 45.49
C LYS A 187 -11.89 17.00 46.91
N ASN A 188 -12.39 15.76 47.03
CA ASN A 188 -12.76 15.19 48.32
C ASN A 188 -11.59 15.14 49.31
N LEU A 189 -10.37 14.78 48.85
CA LEU A 189 -9.16 14.73 49.68
C LEU A 189 -8.76 16.12 50.18
N ASN A 190 -8.89 17.14 49.34
CA ASN A 190 -8.63 18.53 49.74
C ASN A 190 -9.65 19.03 50.79
N GLU A 191 -10.93 18.72 50.59
CA GLU A 191 -11.97 19.05 51.59
C GLU A 191 -11.71 18.39 52.94
N GLN A 192 -11.35 17.10 52.96
CA GLN A 192 -11.00 16.38 54.20
C GLN A 192 -9.73 16.94 54.82
N SER A 193 -8.71 17.28 54.05
CA SER A 193 -7.49 17.89 54.55
C SER A 193 -7.76 19.25 55.20
N ALA A 194 -8.67 20.05 54.63
CA ALA A 194 -9.08 21.32 55.23
C ALA A 194 -9.79 21.12 56.58
N VAL A 195 -10.68 20.10 56.67
CA VAL A 195 -11.35 19.74 57.96
C VAL A 195 -10.33 19.29 58.98
N ILE A 196 -9.38 18.42 58.62
CA ILE A 196 -8.31 17.98 59.54
C ILE A 196 -7.48 19.19 60.03
N GLY A 197 -7.13 20.10 59.13
CA GLY A 197 -6.41 21.32 59.46
C GLY A 197 -7.15 22.18 60.50
N SER A 198 -8.46 22.31 60.39
CA SER A 198 -9.32 23.01 61.31
C SER A 198 -9.33 22.33 62.73
N ILE A 199 -9.45 21.00 62.70
CA ILE A 199 -9.41 20.19 63.95
C ILE A 199 -8.04 20.36 64.65
N VAL A 200 -6.94 20.24 63.89
CA VAL A 200 -5.58 20.42 64.46
C VAL A 200 -5.36 21.80 65.05
N SER A 201 -5.84 22.85 64.39
CA SER A 201 -5.81 24.21 64.88
C SER A 201 -6.57 24.35 66.23
N THR A 202 -7.75 23.71 66.31
CA THR A 202 -8.56 23.69 67.50
C THR A 202 -7.85 22.97 68.65
N ILE A 203 -7.23 21.79 68.37
CA ILE A 203 -6.47 21.03 69.38
C ILE A 203 -5.25 21.84 69.85
N SER A 204 -4.52 22.51 68.98
CA SER A 204 -3.41 23.37 69.31
C SER A 204 -3.85 24.50 70.23
N SER A 205 -4.99 25.14 69.91
CA SER A 205 -5.56 26.19 70.80
C SER A 205 -5.94 25.67 72.17
N ILE A 206 -6.50 24.46 72.29
CA ILE A 206 -6.82 23.80 73.56
C ILE A 206 -5.54 23.48 74.36
N ALA A 207 -4.50 22.99 73.64
CA ALA A 207 -3.20 22.72 74.29
C ALA A 207 -2.58 23.99 74.86
N ASP A 208 -2.61 25.11 74.12
CA ASP A 208 -2.11 26.40 74.57
C ASP A 208 -2.89 26.92 75.79
N GLN A 209 -4.21 26.81 75.78
CA GLN A 209 -5.07 27.16 76.90
C GLN A 209 -4.78 26.27 78.15
N THR A 210 -4.59 24.96 77.87
CA THR A 210 -4.27 24.00 78.92
C THR A 210 -2.91 24.31 79.59
N ASN A 211 -1.92 24.67 78.75
CA ASN A 211 -0.60 25.09 79.21
C ASN A 211 -0.66 26.35 80.06
N LEU A 212 -1.48 27.33 79.70
CA LEU A 212 -1.73 28.54 80.52
C LEU A 212 -2.44 28.22 81.82
N LEU A 213 -3.46 27.34 81.80
CA LEU A 213 -4.16 26.91 83.01
C LEU A 213 -3.22 26.17 84.01
N ALA A 214 -2.40 25.28 83.44
CA ALA A 214 -1.38 24.56 84.24
C ALA A 214 -0.35 25.48 84.82
N LEU A 215 0.12 26.49 84.10
CA LEU A 215 1.02 27.51 84.56
C LEU A 215 0.40 28.31 85.76
N ASN A 216 -0.86 28.73 85.63
CA ASN A 216 -1.57 29.43 86.68
C ASN A 216 -1.74 28.54 87.91
N ALA A 217 -2.05 27.25 87.75
CA ALA A 217 -2.16 26.28 88.80
C ALA A 217 -0.79 26.05 89.52
N ALA A 218 0.32 25.99 88.80
CA ALA A 218 1.67 25.88 89.31
C ALA A 218 2.06 27.11 90.16
N ILE A 219 1.69 28.32 89.71
CA ILE A 219 1.91 29.56 90.45
C ILE A 219 1.14 29.56 91.77
N GLU A 220 -0.13 29.18 91.75
CA GLU A 220 -0.95 29.18 93.01
C GLU A 220 -0.51 28.05 93.95
N ALA A 221 -0.07 26.90 93.43
CA ALA A 221 0.53 25.83 94.21
C ALA A 221 1.84 26.28 94.92
N ALA A 222 2.69 27.04 94.21
CA ALA A 222 3.88 27.64 94.78
C ALA A 222 3.54 28.68 95.89
N ARG A 223 2.44 29.39 95.70
CA ARG A 223 1.94 30.38 96.71
C ARG A 223 1.40 29.75 97.99
N ALA A 224 0.88 28.51 97.87
CA ALA A 224 0.38 27.74 99.04
C ALA A 224 1.50 27.09 99.88
N GLY A 225 2.76 27.20 99.50
CA GLY A 225 3.92 26.68 100.17
C GLY A 225 3.91 25.16 100.35
N GLU A 226 4.18 24.65 101.58
CA GLU A 226 4.21 23.21 101.87
C GLU A 226 2.88 22.48 101.53
N TYR A 227 1.73 23.14 101.68
CA TYR A 227 0.41 22.59 101.38
C TYR A 227 0.14 22.44 99.90
N GLY A 228 0.90 23.10 99.02
CA GLY A 228 0.73 23.07 97.57
C GLY A 228 1.61 22.08 96.83
N ARG A 229 2.57 21.38 97.49
CA ARG A 229 3.59 20.54 96.83
C ARG A 229 3.01 19.46 95.90
N GLY A 230 1.94 18.76 96.31
CA GLY A 230 1.29 17.76 95.49
C GLY A 230 0.59 18.35 94.24
N PHE A 231 -0.01 19.54 94.40
CA PHE A 231 -0.62 20.28 93.30
C PHE A 231 0.41 20.84 92.28
N ALA A 232 1.59 21.26 92.76
CA ALA A 232 2.67 21.73 91.89
C ALA A 232 3.18 20.64 90.95
N VAL A 233 3.34 19.40 91.44
CA VAL A 233 3.75 18.26 90.60
C VAL A 233 2.71 17.94 89.50
N VAL A 234 1.41 17.95 89.86
CA VAL A 234 0.34 17.72 88.88
C VAL A 234 0.28 18.86 87.88
N ALA A 235 0.44 20.10 88.32
CA ALA A 235 0.44 21.25 87.38
C ALA A 235 1.63 21.20 86.41
N ASP A 236 2.82 20.82 86.85
CA ASP A 236 3.98 20.66 85.97
C ASP A 236 3.78 19.49 84.95
N GLU A 237 3.18 18.37 85.37
CA GLU A 237 2.87 17.24 84.49
C GLU A 237 1.84 17.62 83.44
N VAL A 238 0.76 18.32 83.82
CA VAL A 238 -0.26 18.85 82.87
C VAL A 238 0.38 19.84 81.89
N ARG A 239 1.30 20.69 82.37
CA ARG A 239 2.02 21.64 81.51
C ARG A 239 2.89 20.92 80.46
N GLN A 240 3.60 19.86 80.84
CA GLN A 240 4.43 19.08 80.01
C GLN A 240 3.56 18.32 78.91
N LEU A 241 2.42 17.78 79.36
CA LEU A 241 1.47 17.14 78.44
C LEU A 241 0.91 18.14 77.41
N ALA A 242 0.54 19.34 77.86
CA ALA A 242 0.06 20.40 76.93
C ALA A 242 1.15 20.82 75.95
N ALA A 243 2.41 21.00 76.39
CA ALA A 243 3.53 21.29 75.49
C ALA A 243 3.78 20.17 74.46
N SER A 244 3.72 18.89 74.86
CA SER A 244 3.84 17.73 73.99
C SER A 244 2.70 17.68 72.98
N THR A 245 1.45 17.97 73.40
CA THR A 245 0.27 18.04 72.57
C THR A 245 0.41 19.13 71.49
N SER A 246 0.89 20.33 71.90
CA SER A 246 1.14 21.44 70.93
C SER A 246 2.21 21.08 69.91
N SER A 247 3.31 20.41 70.36
CA SER A 247 4.34 19.91 69.44
C SER A 247 3.77 18.92 68.42
N SER A 248 3.00 17.91 68.85
CA SER A 248 2.40 16.89 67.98
C SER A 248 1.38 17.50 67.01
N THR A 249 0.59 18.48 67.43
CA THR A 249 -0.33 19.19 66.56
C THR A 249 0.38 19.98 65.42
N ASN A 250 1.52 20.59 65.73
CA ASN A 250 2.35 21.30 64.78
C ASN A 250 2.94 20.34 63.74
N GLU A 251 3.34 19.12 64.13
CA GLU A 251 3.80 18.08 63.25
C GLU A 251 2.66 17.65 62.33
N ILE A 252 1.45 17.41 62.85
CA ILE A 252 0.27 17.05 62.04
C ILE A 252 -0.10 18.19 61.08
N ALA A 253 -0.06 19.45 61.53
CA ALA A 253 -0.33 20.62 60.68
C ALA A 253 0.62 20.66 59.47
N THR A 254 1.90 20.33 59.69
CA THR A 254 2.91 20.24 58.62
C THR A 254 2.59 19.13 57.64
N VAL A 255 2.18 17.94 58.09
CA VAL A 255 1.77 16.83 57.24
C VAL A 255 0.53 17.20 56.42
N VAL A 256 -0.47 17.84 57.03
CA VAL A 256 -1.68 18.30 56.35
C VAL A 256 -1.36 19.31 55.23
N LYS A 257 -0.48 20.26 55.51
CA LYS A 257 -0.01 21.24 54.51
C LYS A 257 0.69 20.55 53.34
N ASN A 258 1.61 19.63 53.61
CA ASN A 258 2.32 18.88 52.59
C ASN A 258 1.34 18.04 51.72
N ASN A 259 0.31 17.45 52.31
CA ASN A 259 -0.75 16.74 51.60
C ASN A 259 -1.53 17.67 50.67
N GLN A 260 -1.85 18.89 51.11
CA GLN A 260 -2.53 19.88 50.25
C GLN A 260 -1.65 20.31 49.06
N GLU A 261 -0.36 20.52 49.28
CA GLU A 261 0.59 20.81 48.20
C GLU A 261 0.67 19.65 47.20
N LEU A 262 0.79 18.41 47.66
CA LEU A 262 0.84 17.21 46.84
C LEU A 262 -0.46 17.01 46.04
N THR A 263 -1.63 17.23 46.63
CA THR A 263 -2.91 17.12 45.91
C THR A 263 -3.07 18.21 44.84
N ASN A 264 -2.54 19.41 45.04
CA ASN A 264 -2.50 20.45 44.03
C ASN A 264 -1.59 20.08 42.87
N ASP A 265 -0.44 19.44 43.14
CA ASP A 265 0.47 18.95 42.10
C ASP A 265 -0.17 17.83 41.29
N ILE A 266 -0.84 16.87 41.94
CA ILE A 266 -1.57 15.81 41.26
C ILE A 266 -2.69 16.40 40.41
N SER A 267 -3.42 17.41 40.87
CA SER A 267 -4.47 18.09 40.09
C SER A 267 -3.92 18.70 38.81
N ARG A 268 -2.74 19.31 38.86
CA ARG A 268 -2.07 19.85 37.64
C ARG A 268 -1.68 18.75 36.66
N GLN A 269 -1.15 17.62 37.18
CA GLN A 269 -0.79 16.48 36.33
C GLN A 269 -2.03 15.86 35.65
N ILE A 270 -3.13 15.73 36.36
CA ILE A 270 -4.40 15.21 35.85
C ILE A 270 -4.93 16.10 34.70
N THR A 271 -4.85 17.43 34.85
CA THR A 271 -5.22 18.35 33.74
C THR A 271 -4.35 18.12 32.53
N SER A 272 -3.04 17.97 32.68
CA SER A 272 -2.12 17.67 31.57
C SER A 272 -2.42 16.33 30.88
N VAL A 273 -2.84 15.29 31.63
CA VAL A 273 -3.27 14.00 31.07
C VAL A 273 -4.56 14.16 30.27
N SER A 274 -5.50 14.97 30.77
CA SER A 274 -6.74 15.28 30.03
C SER A 274 -6.47 15.95 28.70
N ASP A 275 -5.63 16.99 28.70
CA ASP A 275 -5.25 17.73 27.48
C ASP A 275 -4.53 16.82 26.47
N SER A 276 -3.63 15.97 26.96
CA SER A 276 -2.92 14.98 26.11
C SER A 276 -3.86 13.95 25.50
N SER A 277 -4.89 13.53 26.25
CA SER A 277 -5.91 12.60 25.74
C SER A 277 -6.76 13.22 24.65
N GLU A 278 -7.14 14.49 24.79
CA GLU A 278 -7.91 15.21 23.76
C GLU A 278 -7.09 15.43 22.48
N GLN A 279 -5.81 15.82 22.61
CA GLN A 279 -4.90 15.90 21.46
C GLN A 279 -4.72 14.54 20.77
N GLY A 280 -4.63 13.45 21.55
CA GLY A 280 -4.59 12.09 21.04
C GLY A 280 -5.82 11.74 20.19
N ARG A 281 -7.01 12.13 20.63
CA ARG A 281 -8.27 11.95 19.87
C ARG A 281 -8.26 12.70 18.53
N GLU A 282 -7.79 13.92 18.51
CA GLU A 282 -7.68 14.71 17.28
C GLU A 282 -6.70 14.07 16.28
N LEU A 283 -5.55 13.60 16.76
CA LEU A 283 -4.59 12.87 15.92
C LEU A 283 -5.18 11.58 15.35
N ILE A 284 -5.93 10.83 16.16
CA ILE A 284 -6.60 9.60 15.70
C ILE A 284 -7.63 9.93 14.63
N ALA A 285 -8.41 11.01 14.77
CA ALA A 285 -9.36 11.44 13.75
C ALA A 285 -8.68 11.76 12.41
N ASN A 286 -7.57 12.49 12.45
CA ASN A 286 -6.79 12.84 11.26
C ASN A 286 -6.20 11.58 10.58
N VAL A 287 -5.64 10.64 11.35
CA VAL A 287 -5.13 9.37 10.80
C VAL A 287 -6.26 8.51 10.23
N SER A 288 -7.45 8.54 10.82
CA SER A 288 -8.63 7.83 10.31
C SER A 288 -9.04 8.32 8.93
N GLU A 289 -8.92 9.61 8.66
CA GLU A 289 -9.19 10.19 7.34
C GLU A 289 -8.17 9.70 6.30
N VAL A 290 -6.89 9.72 6.66
CA VAL A 290 -5.82 9.21 5.78
C VAL A 290 -6.03 7.73 5.46
N ILE A 291 -6.43 6.90 6.43
CA ILE A 291 -6.71 5.48 6.19
C ILE A 291 -7.87 5.29 5.20
N LYS A 292 -8.93 6.09 5.29
CA LYS A 292 -10.04 6.06 4.33
C LYS A 292 -9.59 6.44 2.92
N GLU A 293 -8.68 7.40 2.79
CA GLU A 293 -8.11 7.77 1.49
C GLU A 293 -7.26 6.63 0.90
N ILE A 294 -6.48 5.94 1.72
CA ILE A 294 -5.70 4.77 1.31
C ILE A 294 -6.63 3.65 0.83
N GLU A 295 -7.70 3.35 1.56
CA GLU A 295 -8.69 2.34 1.19
C GLU A 295 -9.33 2.68 -0.16
N ARG A 296 -9.79 3.93 -0.33
CA ARG A 296 -10.36 4.40 -1.60
C ARG A 296 -9.36 4.34 -2.76
N GLY A 297 -8.09 4.70 -2.52
CA GLY A 297 -7.03 4.60 -3.52
C GLY A 297 -6.78 3.16 -3.96
N ALA A 298 -6.77 2.23 -3.02
CA ALA A 298 -6.64 0.81 -3.30
C ALA A 298 -7.82 0.25 -4.10
N ASP A 299 -9.04 0.66 -3.79
CA ASP A 299 -10.24 0.27 -4.54
C ASP A 299 -10.21 0.79 -5.98
N ILE A 300 -9.80 2.03 -6.20
CA ILE A 300 -9.64 2.61 -7.55
C ILE A 300 -8.64 1.79 -8.37
N VAL A 301 -7.47 1.46 -7.80
CA VAL A 301 -6.47 0.63 -8.50
C VAL A 301 -7.05 -0.75 -8.84
N SER A 302 -7.75 -1.37 -7.89
CA SER A 302 -8.38 -2.68 -8.08
C SER A 302 -9.42 -2.66 -9.21
N GLN A 303 -10.27 -1.63 -9.29
CA GLN A 303 -11.27 -1.45 -10.34
C GLN A 303 -10.62 -1.19 -11.71
N THR A 304 -9.65 -0.25 -11.76
CA THR A 304 -8.95 0.08 -13.01
C THR A 304 -8.26 -1.13 -13.61
N VAL A 305 -7.63 -1.96 -12.77
CA VAL A 305 -6.98 -3.20 -13.25
C VAL A 305 -8.01 -4.23 -13.70
N ALA A 306 -9.17 -4.32 -13.06
CA ALA A 306 -10.24 -5.22 -13.51
C ALA A 306 -10.78 -4.84 -14.88
N GLU A 307 -10.91 -3.54 -15.18
CA GLU A 307 -11.32 -3.03 -16.50
C GLU A 307 -10.29 -3.28 -17.60
N LEU A 308 -8.98 -3.33 -17.28
CA LEU A 308 -7.93 -3.66 -18.25
C LEU A 308 -7.96 -5.13 -18.70
N ASN A 309 -8.64 -6.01 -17.96
CA ASN A 309 -8.71 -7.43 -18.25
C ASN A 309 -10.03 -7.85 -18.95
N THR A 310 -10.93 -6.89 -19.21
CA THR A 310 -12.16 -7.08 -20.00
C THR A 310 -11.97 -6.60 -21.44
#